data_e0bca13a8bc26f5718c542f35ba95536
#
_entry.id   e0bca13a8bc26f5718c542f35ba95536
#
_cell.length_a   1.000
_cell.length_b   1.000
_cell.length_c   1.000
_cell.angle_alpha   90.00
_cell.angle_beta   90.00
_cell.angle_gamma   90.00
#
_symmetry.space_group_name_H-M   'P 1'
#
loop_
_entity.id
_entity.type
_entity.pdbx_description
1 polymer ?
#
loop_
_entity_poly.entity_id
_entity_poly.type
_entity_poly.pdbx_seq_one_letter_code
_entity_poly.pdbx_strand_id
1 'polypeptide(L)'
;MSDNVGNHLKNISIKYNMLIEDILNEFKRTHLEHIEDIILTQGYQGGQAVIDYYKGLLVTLQGTSVNPVQVSVKWDGAPAVVCGINPDNGKFFVGTKSVFAQSPKINYTKNDIAKNHGTEDLGQKLLKCLVHLKKLNIQGVVQGDLLFTEDDLSRKPISGKQHIVFTPNTITYAVEEGTEIAKQIEAAKVGIIFHTTYTGDTLGDMEASAGADVESFSKSPDVFFDNATYKDVSGSAKFTKEQTAFFMQQIDNLEKLLVAVPRNLSDMFKGNQDFVPYFQMFINDQVRQGKLPTNANQFLNDFKKFYAGRMQQQIAGLKAQKALALRQEKMKQMPQFLNRLKRPLQAMLSFYKQTQTMKAFILQKM
;
A
#
# COMPACT_ATOMS: atom_id res chain seq x y z
N MET A 1 31.02 1.99 -30.96
CA MET A 1 30.72 2.42 -29.58
C MET A 1 29.24 2.37 -29.21
N SER A 2 28.30 2.34 -30.17
CA SER A 2 26.86 2.25 -29.92
C SER A 2 26.38 0.87 -29.44
N ASP A 3 26.99 -0.22 -29.89
CA ASP A 3 26.55 -1.59 -29.57
C ASP A 3 26.85 -2.02 -28.13
N ASN A 4 27.86 -1.43 -27.50
CA ASN A 4 28.24 -1.78 -26.13
C ASN A 4 27.33 -1.16 -25.09
N VAL A 5 26.73 0.02 -25.36
CA VAL A 5 25.77 0.68 -24.49
C VAL A 5 24.42 -0.04 -24.55
N GLY A 6 23.99 -0.47 -25.74
CA GLY A 6 22.72 -1.21 -25.89
C GLY A 6 22.73 -2.59 -25.19
N ASN A 7 23.86 -3.31 -25.26
CA ASN A 7 24.01 -4.57 -24.54
C ASN A 7 24.13 -4.39 -23.02
N HIS A 8 24.77 -3.32 -22.57
CA HIS A 8 24.87 -3.00 -21.14
C HIS A 8 23.49 -2.66 -20.56
N LEU A 9 22.68 -1.87 -21.27
CA LEU A 9 21.32 -1.52 -20.85
C LEU A 9 20.36 -2.72 -20.89
N LYS A 10 20.47 -3.63 -21.86
CA LYS A 10 19.71 -4.89 -21.89
C LYS A 10 20.05 -5.79 -20.71
N ASN A 11 21.32 -5.95 -20.39
CA ASN A 11 21.76 -6.75 -19.24
C ASN A 11 21.32 -6.13 -17.91
N ILE A 12 21.30 -4.81 -17.81
CA ILE A 12 20.75 -4.07 -16.67
C ILE A 12 19.25 -4.36 -16.56
N SER A 13 18.46 -4.23 -17.62
CA SER A 13 17.01 -4.47 -17.63
C SER A 13 16.64 -5.90 -17.17
N ILE A 14 17.34 -6.92 -17.71
CA ILE A 14 17.12 -8.32 -17.32
C ILE A 14 17.48 -8.54 -15.85
N LYS A 15 18.63 -8.03 -15.42
CA LYS A 15 19.11 -8.16 -14.04
C LYS A 15 18.17 -7.48 -13.03
N TYR A 16 17.62 -6.31 -13.36
CA TYR A 16 16.70 -5.59 -12.45
C TYR A 16 15.32 -6.22 -12.42
N ASN A 17 14.79 -6.75 -13.51
CA ASN A 17 13.51 -7.48 -13.49
C ASN A 17 13.61 -8.76 -12.63
N MET A 18 14.67 -9.55 -12.78
CA MET A 18 14.92 -10.71 -11.90
C MET A 18 15.10 -10.29 -10.43
N LEU A 19 15.83 -9.21 -10.17
CA LEU A 19 16.08 -8.72 -8.80
C LEU A 19 14.80 -8.19 -8.12
N ILE A 20 13.91 -7.57 -8.89
CA ILE A 20 12.60 -7.09 -8.37
C ILE A 20 11.72 -8.28 -8.00
N GLU A 21 11.65 -9.31 -8.83
CA GLU A 21 10.89 -10.54 -8.52
C GLU A 21 11.48 -11.26 -7.31
N ASP A 22 12.80 -11.40 -7.21
CA ASP A 22 13.47 -12.04 -6.08
C ASP A 22 13.29 -11.25 -4.77
N ILE A 23 13.39 -9.92 -4.80
CA ILE A 23 13.17 -9.06 -3.62
C ILE A 23 11.70 -9.07 -3.21
N LEU A 24 10.77 -9.17 -4.16
CA LEU A 24 9.33 -9.28 -3.86
C LEU A 24 9.00 -10.63 -3.23
N ASN A 25 9.75 -11.69 -3.52
CA ASN A 25 9.55 -13.04 -3.02
C ASN A 25 10.19 -13.31 -1.64
N GLU A 26 11.14 -12.47 -1.19
CA GLU A 26 11.88 -12.70 0.06
C GLU A 26 11.10 -12.34 1.35
N PHE A 27 9.99 -11.59 1.24
CA PHE A 27 9.18 -11.18 2.39
C PHE A 27 7.73 -11.62 2.21
N LYS A 28 7.22 -12.40 3.16
CA LYS A 28 5.79 -12.74 3.25
C LYS A 28 4.97 -11.44 3.40
N ARG A 29 4.37 -10.98 2.29
CA ARG A 29 3.66 -9.71 2.23
C ARG A 29 2.16 -9.95 2.20
N THR A 30 1.48 -9.50 3.22
CA THR A 30 0.01 -9.50 3.28
C THR A 30 -0.61 -8.20 2.76
N HIS A 31 0.22 -7.22 2.34
CA HIS A 31 -0.23 -5.97 1.72
C HIS A 31 0.91 -5.29 0.94
N LEU A 32 0.56 -4.50 -0.05
CA LEU A 32 1.49 -3.66 -0.78
C LEU A 32 1.80 -2.39 0.03
N GLU A 33 3.08 -2.04 0.12
CA GLU A 33 3.57 -0.82 0.77
C GLU A 33 3.72 0.31 -0.26
N HIS A 34 3.64 1.56 0.18
CA HIS A 34 4.02 2.68 -0.66
C HIS A 34 5.53 2.69 -0.85
N ILE A 35 5.99 2.99 -2.07
CA ILE A 35 7.41 2.97 -2.41
C ILE A 35 8.24 3.91 -1.51
N GLU A 36 7.69 5.04 -1.13
CA GLU A 36 8.35 5.98 -0.22
C GLU A 36 8.49 5.45 1.21
N ASP A 37 7.60 4.56 1.65
CA ASP A 37 7.59 4.03 3.03
C ASP A 37 8.64 2.93 3.23
N ILE A 38 9.07 2.26 2.17
CA ILE A 38 9.94 1.09 2.21
C ILE A 38 11.27 1.40 2.92
N ILE A 39 11.85 2.58 2.71
CA ILE A 39 13.08 2.99 3.41
C ILE A 39 12.91 3.04 4.93
N LEU A 40 11.71 3.41 5.41
CA LEU A 40 11.41 3.56 6.83
C LEU A 40 11.16 2.20 7.51
N THR A 41 10.64 1.22 6.76
CA THR A 41 10.27 -0.11 7.26
C THR A 41 11.38 -1.14 7.08
N GLN A 42 12.21 -1.00 6.02
CA GLN A 42 13.24 -1.97 5.63
C GLN A 42 14.67 -1.40 5.64
N GLY A 43 14.85 -0.10 5.94
CA GLY A 43 16.17 0.53 6.02
C GLY A 43 16.92 0.53 4.68
N TYR A 44 18.23 0.24 4.72
CA TYR A 44 19.10 0.27 3.54
C TYR A 44 18.62 -0.66 2.41
N GLN A 45 18.21 -1.88 2.73
CA GLN A 45 17.73 -2.84 1.73
C GLN A 45 16.48 -2.32 1.02
N GLY A 46 15.54 -1.76 1.79
CA GLY A 46 14.38 -1.10 1.22
C GLY A 46 14.73 0.10 0.33
N GLY A 47 15.68 0.91 0.75
CA GLY A 47 16.19 2.03 -0.06
C GLY A 47 16.85 1.57 -1.36
N GLN A 48 17.61 0.47 -1.32
CA GLN A 48 18.19 -0.12 -2.53
C GLN A 48 17.11 -0.61 -3.50
N ALA A 49 16.08 -1.29 -3.00
CA ALA A 49 14.95 -1.75 -3.81
C ALA A 49 14.20 -0.58 -4.48
N VAL A 50 14.03 0.54 -3.78
CA VAL A 50 13.45 1.78 -4.34
C VAL A 50 14.31 2.34 -5.48
N ILE A 51 15.61 2.39 -5.31
CA ILE A 51 16.55 2.86 -6.36
C ILE A 51 16.47 1.95 -7.59
N ASP A 52 16.50 0.64 -7.38
CA ASP A 52 16.44 -0.34 -8.47
C ASP A 52 15.11 -0.26 -9.22
N TYR A 53 13.99 -0.08 -8.50
CA TYR A 53 12.69 0.20 -9.12
C TYR A 53 12.73 1.45 -10.01
N TYR A 54 13.26 2.58 -9.52
CA TYR A 54 13.33 3.80 -10.34
C TYR A 54 14.27 3.67 -11.53
N LYS A 55 15.35 2.91 -11.43
CA LYS A 55 16.22 2.57 -12.58
C LYS A 55 15.45 1.76 -13.62
N GLY A 56 14.70 0.76 -13.21
CA GLY A 56 13.85 -0.04 -14.10
C GLY A 56 12.74 0.81 -14.77
N LEU A 57 12.10 1.68 -14.00
CA LEU A 57 11.07 2.60 -14.51
C LEU A 57 11.66 3.59 -15.52
N LEU A 58 12.87 4.11 -15.29
CA LEU A 58 13.57 4.98 -16.23
C LEU A 58 13.78 4.30 -17.58
N VAL A 59 14.25 3.05 -17.59
CA VAL A 59 14.44 2.27 -18.83
C VAL A 59 13.12 2.11 -19.59
N THR A 60 12.02 1.87 -18.86
CA THR A 60 10.66 1.79 -19.45
C THR A 60 10.24 3.12 -20.07
N LEU A 61 10.37 4.21 -19.33
CA LEU A 61 9.97 5.55 -19.78
C LEU A 61 10.89 6.16 -20.86
N GLN A 62 12.04 5.58 -21.09
CA GLN A 62 12.88 5.87 -22.26
C GLN A 62 12.41 5.13 -23.53
N GLY A 63 11.46 4.20 -23.39
CA GLY A 63 10.94 3.38 -24.49
C GLY A 63 11.93 2.30 -24.97
N THR A 64 12.89 1.92 -24.12
CA THR A 64 13.94 0.91 -24.41
C THR A 64 13.70 -0.42 -23.68
N SER A 65 12.67 -0.51 -22.85
CA SER A 65 12.32 -1.73 -22.12
C SER A 65 11.67 -2.77 -23.03
N VAL A 66 12.07 -4.03 -22.86
CA VAL A 66 11.43 -5.18 -23.53
C VAL A 66 10.15 -5.57 -22.78
N ASN A 67 10.09 -5.33 -21.47
CA ASN A 67 8.93 -5.57 -20.61
C ASN A 67 8.52 -4.23 -19.94
N PRO A 68 7.44 -3.59 -20.41
CA PRO A 68 6.99 -2.32 -19.82
C PRO A 68 6.51 -2.54 -18.39
N VAL A 69 6.82 -1.60 -17.49
CA VAL A 69 6.28 -1.57 -16.13
C VAL A 69 4.78 -1.33 -16.22
N GLN A 70 4.00 -2.17 -15.58
CA GLN A 70 2.57 -1.93 -15.43
C GLN A 70 2.33 -0.85 -14.38
N VAL A 71 1.49 0.10 -14.72
CA VAL A 71 1.11 1.19 -13.84
C VAL A 71 -0.35 1.04 -13.47
N SER A 72 -0.67 1.22 -12.18
CA SER A 72 -2.03 1.20 -11.69
C SER A 72 -2.44 2.55 -11.10
N VAL A 73 -3.71 2.89 -11.22
CA VAL A 73 -4.31 4.04 -10.53
C VAL A 73 -4.61 3.64 -9.09
N LYS A 74 -4.18 4.44 -8.12
CA LYS A 74 -4.59 4.24 -6.73
C LYS A 74 -5.95 4.92 -6.53
N TRP A 75 -6.99 4.12 -6.50
CA TRP A 75 -8.34 4.54 -6.12
C TRP A 75 -8.41 4.79 -4.61
N ASP A 76 -9.22 5.77 -4.20
CA ASP A 76 -9.41 6.13 -2.79
C ASP A 76 -10.69 5.48 -2.25
N GLY A 77 -10.74 4.15 -2.28
CA GLY A 77 -11.85 3.37 -1.77
C GLY A 77 -11.69 2.97 -0.30
N ALA A 78 -12.81 2.74 0.40
CA ALA A 78 -12.84 2.22 1.76
C ALA A 78 -14.17 1.52 2.05
N PRO A 79 -14.12 0.39 2.77
CA PRO A 79 -12.97 -0.36 3.26
C PRO A 79 -12.22 -1.11 2.13
N ALA A 80 -10.98 -1.50 2.41
CA ALA A 80 -10.32 -2.53 1.62
C ALA A 80 -10.96 -3.90 1.92
N VAL A 81 -11.45 -4.58 0.88
CA VAL A 81 -12.16 -5.85 0.96
C VAL A 81 -11.30 -6.96 0.35
N VAL A 82 -11.03 -8.00 1.13
CA VAL A 82 -10.44 -9.26 0.67
C VAL A 82 -11.56 -10.26 0.46
N CYS A 83 -11.62 -10.89 -0.71
CA CYS A 83 -12.67 -11.86 -1.04
C CYS A 83 -12.18 -12.92 -2.02
N GLY A 84 -12.91 -14.02 -2.07
CA GLY A 84 -12.63 -15.13 -2.99
C GLY A 84 -12.89 -16.48 -2.37
N ILE A 85 -12.27 -17.52 -2.92
CA ILE A 85 -12.39 -18.90 -2.43
C ILE A 85 -11.26 -19.16 -1.43
N ASN A 86 -11.62 -19.49 -0.19
CA ASN A 86 -10.62 -19.91 0.80
C ASN A 86 -10.06 -21.28 0.41
N PRO A 87 -8.74 -21.41 0.17
CA PRO A 87 -8.12 -22.67 -0.22
C PRO A 87 -8.24 -23.76 0.85
N ASP A 88 -8.33 -23.37 2.13
CA ASP A 88 -8.42 -24.34 3.25
C ASP A 88 -9.74 -25.14 3.25
N ASN A 89 -10.83 -24.60 2.65
CA ASN A 89 -12.16 -25.23 2.74
C ASN A 89 -13.05 -25.07 1.51
N GLY A 90 -12.58 -24.43 0.45
CA GLY A 90 -13.31 -24.23 -0.80
C GLY A 90 -14.53 -23.31 -0.72
N LYS A 91 -14.69 -22.53 0.37
CA LYS A 91 -15.87 -21.64 0.54
C LYS A 91 -15.55 -20.22 0.16
N PHE A 92 -16.51 -19.57 -0.52
CA PHE A 92 -16.42 -18.12 -0.75
C PHE A 92 -16.50 -17.35 0.56
N PHE A 93 -15.61 -16.37 0.74
CA PHE A 93 -15.58 -15.50 1.90
C PHE A 93 -15.39 -14.04 1.53
N VAL A 94 -15.70 -13.15 2.46
CA VAL A 94 -15.26 -11.76 2.47
C VAL A 94 -14.66 -11.38 3.82
N GLY A 95 -13.78 -10.38 3.80
CA GLY A 95 -13.23 -9.80 5.02
C GLY A 95 -12.45 -8.55 4.72
N THR A 96 -11.77 -8.04 5.72
CA THR A 96 -10.75 -7.01 5.59
C THR A 96 -9.36 -7.66 5.64
N LYS A 97 -8.29 -6.89 5.67
CA LYS A 97 -6.92 -7.44 5.91
C LYS A 97 -6.80 -8.29 7.18
N SER A 98 -7.78 -8.21 8.09
CA SER A 98 -7.84 -9.05 9.29
C SER A 98 -8.00 -10.55 9.00
N VAL A 99 -8.29 -10.94 7.77
CA VAL A 99 -8.30 -12.36 7.34
C VAL A 99 -6.91 -12.99 7.43
N PHE A 100 -5.83 -12.17 7.37
CA PHE A 100 -4.43 -12.58 7.49
C PHE A 100 -3.85 -12.36 8.89
N ALA A 101 -4.67 -11.95 9.86
CA ALA A 101 -4.21 -11.72 11.22
C ALA A 101 -3.91 -13.05 11.96
N GLN A 102 -3.16 -12.98 13.06
CA GLN A 102 -2.90 -14.12 13.92
C GLN A 102 -4.20 -14.82 14.43
N SER A 103 -5.27 -14.03 14.61
CA SER A 103 -6.63 -14.53 14.84
C SER A 103 -7.51 -14.07 13.67
N PRO A 104 -7.61 -14.87 12.59
CA PRO A 104 -8.25 -14.46 11.36
C PRO A 104 -9.73 -14.17 11.51
N LYS A 105 -10.20 -13.06 10.93
CA LYS A 105 -11.61 -12.69 10.86
C LYS A 105 -12.15 -12.96 9.46
N ILE A 106 -12.50 -14.22 9.20
CA ILE A 106 -13.02 -14.68 7.91
C ILE A 106 -14.54 -14.76 8.01
N ASN A 107 -15.25 -14.27 6.99
CA ASN A 107 -16.72 -14.24 7.02
C ASN A 107 -17.29 -15.01 5.84
N TYR A 108 -17.94 -16.12 6.12
CA TYR A 108 -18.68 -16.95 5.17
C TYR A 108 -20.18 -16.70 5.24
N THR A 109 -20.66 -16.15 6.36
CA THR A 109 -22.08 -15.93 6.66
C THR A 109 -22.32 -14.55 7.28
N LYS A 110 -23.59 -14.12 7.29
CA LYS A 110 -24.03 -12.92 8.00
C LYS A 110 -23.66 -12.97 9.50
N ASN A 111 -23.75 -14.14 10.13
CA ASN A 111 -23.43 -14.30 11.54
C ASN A 111 -21.92 -14.11 11.81
N ASP A 112 -21.06 -14.56 10.89
CA ASP A 112 -19.62 -14.34 11.02
C ASP A 112 -19.32 -12.84 10.95
N ILE A 113 -19.95 -12.10 10.03
CA ILE A 113 -19.79 -10.65 9.91
C ILE A 113 -20.23 -9.96 11.19
N ALA A 114 -21.43 -10.27 11.71
CA ALA A 114 -21.93 -9.68 12.94
C ALA A 114 -20.99 -9.92 14.12
N LYS A 115 -20.43 -11.13 14.24
CA LYS A 115 -19.47 -11.50 15.28
C LYS A 115 -18.13 -10.76 15.13
N ASN A 116 -17.61 -10.67 13.92
CA ASN A 116 -16.26 -10.18 13.65
C ASN A 116 -16.16 -8.65 13.48
N HIS A 117 -17.23 -8.01 12.97
CA HIS A 117 -17.24 -6.61 12.55
C HIS A 117 -18.45 -5.81 13.05
N GLY A 118 -19.39 -6.44 13.77
CA GLY A 118 -20.64 -5.79 14.18
C GLY A 118 -21.70 -5.75 13.08
N THR A 119 -22.81 -5.10 13.36
CA THR A 119 -23.98 -4.97 12.47
C THR A 119 -24.12 -3.57 11.86
N GLU A 120 -23.27 -2.63 12.28
CA GLU A 120 -23.27 -1.26 11.83
C GLU A 120 -22.36 -1.10 10.59
N ASP A 121 -22.30 0.04 10.02
CA ASP A 121 -21.46 0.57 8.96
C ASP A 121 -20.55 -0.46 8.21
N LEU A 122 -19.40 -0.81 8.79
CA LEU A 122 -18.49 -1.80 8.20
C LEU A 122 -19.15 -3.18 8.02
N GLY A 123 -19.94 -3.62 9.01
CA GLY A 123 -20.64 -4.90 8.95
C GLY A 123 -21.68 -4.93 7.83
N GLN A 124 -22.43 -3.84 7.62
CA GLN A 124 -23.39 -3.72 6.53
C GLN A 124 -22.71 -3.72 5.16
N LYS A 125 -21.61 -2.97 4.99
CA LYS A 125 -20.83 -2.96 3.75
C LYS A 125 -20.27 -4.35 3.43
N LEU A 126 -19.68 -5.05 4.39
CA LEU A 126 -19.18 -6.40 4.22
C LEU A 126 -20.30 -7.41 3.92
N LEU A 127 -21.51 -7.24 4.49
CA LEU A 127 -22.65 -8.09 4.18
C LEU A 127 -23.10 -7.93 2.73
N LYS A 128 -23.19 -6.70 2.22
CA LYS A 128 -23.45 -6.44 0.79
C LYS A 128 -22.37 -7.05 -0.10
N CYS A 129 -21.09 -6.91 0.28
CA CYS A 129 -19.98 -7.55 -0.43
C CYS A 129 -20.14 -9.07 -0.44
N LEU A 130 -20.46 -9.72 0.68
CA LEU A 130 -20.65 -11.18 0.76
C LEU A 130 -21.76 -11.69 -0.16
N VAL A 131 -22.86 -10.95 -0.26
CA VAL A 131 -24.01 -11.30 -1.08
C VAL A 131 -23.71 -11.11 -2.55
N HIS A 132 -23.13 -9.99 -2.94
CA HIS A 132 -23.03 -9.59 -4.34
C HIS A 132 -21.71 -10.02 -5.00
N LEU A 133 -20.55 -9.95 -4.32
CA LEU A 133 -19.26 -10.34 -4.91
C LEU A 133 -19.18 -11.86 -5.20
N LYS A 134 -19.93 -12.68 -4.47
CA LYS A 134 -20.04 -14.12 -4.75
C LYS A 134 -20.53 -14.39 -6.18
N LYS A 135 -21.32 -13.48 -6.78
CA LYS A 135 -21.86 -13.60 -8.14
C LYS A 135 -20.79 -13.47 -9.22
N LEU A 136 -19.62 -12.91 -8.87
CA LEU A 136 -18.48 -12.74 -9.77
C LEU A 136 -17.71 -14.05 -10.01
N ASN A 137 -18.03 -15.12 -9.27
CA ASN A 137 -17.37 -16.43 -9.40
C ASN A 137 -15.83 -16.35 -9.36
N ILE A 138 -15.30 -15.52 -8.46
CA ILE A 138 -13.86 -15.26 -8.30
C ILE A 138 -13.16 -16.56 -7.93
N GLN A 139 -12.20 -16.98 -8.74
CA GLN A 139 -11.32 -18.11 -8.46
C GLN A 139 -10.04 -17.58 -7.76
N GLY A 140 -9.68 -18.17 -6.62
CA GLY A 140 -8.58 -17.67 -5.78
C GLY A 140 -9.01 -16.54 -4.85
N VAL A 141 -8.07 -15.72 -4.40
CA VAL A 141 -8.28 -14.63 -3.42
C VAL A 141 -7.76 -13.31 -3.97
N VAL A 142 -8.59 -12.29 -3.91
CA VAL A 142 -8.26 -10.94 -4.38
C VAL A 142 -8.61 -9.89 -3.33
N GLN A 143 -7.98 -8.70 -3.46
CA GLN A 143 -8.34 -7.52 -2.68
C GLN A 143 -8.71 -6.38 -3.63
N GLY A 144 -9.73 -5.64 -3.23
CA GLY A 144 -10.10 -4.39 -3.86
C GLY A 144 -10.51 -3.35 -2.83
N ASP A 145 -10.62 -2.11 -3.29
CA ASP A 145 -11.14 -1.00 -2.51
C ASP A 145 -12.62 -0.77 -2.86
N LEU A 146 -13.49 -0.83 -1.86
CA LEU A 146 -14.92 -0.57 -2.03
C LEU A 146 -15.12 0.91 -2.36
N LEU A 147 -15.77 1.20 -3.49
CA LEU A 147 -16.07 2.57 -3.91
C LEU A 147 -17.41 3.03 -3.37
N PHE A 148 -18.41 2.18 -3.41
CA PHE A 148 -19.76 2.50 -2.96
C PHE A 148 -20.58 1.23 -2.67
N THR A 149 -21.60 1.39 -1.87
CA THR A 149 -22.80 0.57 -1.89
C THR A 149 -23.95 1.42 -2.46
N GLU A 150 -25.07 0.81 -2.85
CA GLU A 150 -26.21 1.55 -3.42
C GLU A 150 -26.68 2.72 -2.53
N ASP A 151 -26.48 2.61 -1.19
CA ASP A 151 -26.87 3.63 -0.24
C ASP A 151 -25.90 4.83 -0.19
N ASP A 152 -24.69 4.68 -0.73
CA ASP A 152 -23.67 5.73 -0.77
C ASP A 152 -23.83 6.65 -1.99
N LEU A 153 -24.72 6.29 -2.96
CA LEU A 153 -24.91 7.05 -4.19
C LEU A 153 -25.82 8.27 -3.97
N SER A 154 -25.43 9.38 -4.53
CA SER A 154 -26.23 10.61 -4.55
C SER A 154 -26.18 11.29 -5.91
N ARG A 155 -27.10 12.24 -6.17
CA ARG A 155 -27.12 13.03 -7.42
C ARG A 155 -26.78 14.48 -7.12
N LYS A 156 -25.87 15.05 -7.92
CA LYS A 156 -25.51 16.47 -7.81
C LYS A 156 -25.32 17.11 -9.18
N PRO A 157 -25.78 18.36 -9.39
CA PRO A 157 -25.46 19.11 -10.59
C PRO A 157 -24.01 19.60 -10.51
N ILE A 158 -23.21 19.33 -11.54
CA ILE A 158 -21.84 19.83 -11.70
C ILE A 158 -21.73 20.41 -13.12
N SER A 159 -21.34 21.69 -13.22
CA SER A 159 -21.21 22.40 -14.51
C SER A 159 -22.47 22.34 -15.37
N GLY A 160 -23.66 22.36 -14.76
CA GLY A 160 -24.96 22.34 -15.46
C GLY A 160 -25.47 20.97 -15.88
N LYS A 161 -24.74 19.88 -15.58
CA LYS A 161 -25.15 18.51 -15.86
C LYS A 161 -25.34 17.72 -14.58
N GLN A 162 -26.28 16.78 -14.56
CA GLN A 162 -26.47 15.88 -13.43
C GLN A 162 -25.39 14.79 -13.40
N HIS A 163 -24.92 14.49 -12.20
CA HIS A 163 -23.91 13.47 -11.96
C HIS A 163 -24.32 12.57 -10.79
N ILE A 164 -24.01 11.27 -10.94
CA ILE A 164 -23.99 10.33 -9.83
C ILE A 164 -22.71 10.56 -9.07
N VAL A 165 -22.81 10.75 -7.75
CA VAL A 165 -21.70 11.14 -6.88
C VAL A 165 -21.59 10.18 -5.70
N PHE A 166 -20.37 9.76 -5.38
CA PHE A 166 -20.04 8.96 -4.19
C PHE A 166 -18.67 9.34 -3.65
N THR A 167 -18.51 9.20 -2.33
CA THR A 167 -17.27 9.58 -1.61
C THR A 167 -16.88 8.44 -0.67
N PRO A 168 -16.13 7.44 -1.17
CA PRO A 168 -15.79 6.26 -0.36
C PRO A 168 -14.87 6.58 0.82
N ASN A 169 -13.99 7.56 0.69
CA ASN A 169 -13.04 8.00 1.71
C ASN A 169 -12.88 9.52 1.65
N THR A 170 -11.81 10.04 1.04
CA THR A 170 -11.52 11.48 0.96
C THR A 170 -11.81 12.07 -0.42
N ILE A 171 -11.72 11.26 -1.47
CA ILE A 171 -11.98 11.67 -2.85
C ILE A 171 -13.46 11.48 -3.19
N THR A 172 -14.06 12.51 -3.77
CA THR A 172 -15.40 12.44 -4.35
C THR A 172 -15.31 12.11 -5.83
N TYR A 173 -15.96 11.04 -6.23
CA TYR A 173 -16.12 10.64 -7.62
C TYR A 173 -17.46 11.13 -8.16
N ALA A 174 -17.45 11.62 -9.40
CA ALA A 174 -18.64 12.10 -10.08
C ALA A 174 -18.68 11.55 -11.52
N VAL A 175 -19.78 10.94 -11.87
CA VAL A 175 -20.01 10.35 -13.20
C VAL A 175 -21.23 11.01 -13.83
N GLU A 176 -21.08 11.58 -15.03
CA GLU A 176 -22.18 12.24 -15.75
C GLU A 176 -23.32 11.27 -16.03
N GLU A 177 -24.54 11.60 -15.64
CA GLU A 177 -25.75 10.80 -15.91
C GLU A 177 -25.94 10.56 -17.41
N GLY A 178 -26.53 9.41 -17.75
CA GLY A 178 -26.78 9.01 -19.12
C GLY A 178 -25.61 8.31 -19.82
N THR A 179 -24.41 8.32 -19.23
CA THR A 179 -23.28 7.54 -19.74
C THR A 179 -23.45 6.03 -19.44
N GLU A 180 -22.79 5.17 -20.19
CA GLU A 180 -22.86 3.71 -19.96
C GLU A 180 -22.30 3.33 -18.58
N ILE A 181 -21.26 4.02 -18.11
CA ILE A 181 -20.70 3.84 -16.77
C ILE A 181 -21.73 4.24 -15.70
N ALA A 182 -22.43 5.36 -15.89
CA ALA A 182 -23.45 5.82 -14.96
C ALA A 182 -24.58 4.77 -14.83
N LYS A 183 -25.05 4.19 -15.93
CA LYS A 183 -26.07 3.12 -15.91
C LYS A 183 -25.60 1.88 -15.16
N GLN A 184 -24.32 1.49 -15.32
CA GLN A 184 -23.75 0.37 -14.59
C GLN A 184 -23.67 0.64 -13.09
N ILE A 185 -23.24 1.86 -12.69
CA ILE A 185 -23.17 2.29 -11.30
C ILE A 185 -24.56 2.32 -10.66
N GLU A 186 -25.57 2.85 -11.36
CA GLU A 186 -26.97 2.91 -10.86
C GLU A 186 -27.59 1.53 -10.66
N ALA A 187 -27.28 0.56 -11.51
CA ALA A 187 -27.76 -0.80 -11.39
C ALA A 187 -27.08 -1.57 -10.24
N ALA A 188 -25.83 -1.20 -9.92
CA ALA A 188 -25.00 -1.94 -8.98
C ALA A 188 -25.41 -1.75 -7.51
N LYS A 189 -25.33 -2.82 -6.74
CA LYS A 189 -25.51 -2.85 -5.29
C LYS A 189 -24.20 -2.58 -4.55
N VAL A 190 -23.06 -2.88 -5.20
CA VAL A 190 -21.72 -2.59 -4.72
C VAL A 190 -20.82 -2.20 -5.90
N GLY A 191 -19.91 -1.26 -5.66
CA GLY A 191 -18.84 -0.90 -6.60
C GLY A 191 -17.48 -1.14 -5.95
N ILE A 192 -16.57 -1.83 -6.65
CA ILE A 192 -15.25 -2.20 -6.13
C ILE A 192 -14.18 -2.14 -7.24
N ILE A 193 -12.98 -1.69 -6.90
CA ILE A 193 -11.81 -1.74 -7.79
C ILE A 193 -10.81 -2.73 -7.22
N PHE A 194 -10.54 -3.80 -7.97
CA PHE A 194 -9.58 -4.82 -7.58
C PHE A 194 -8.15 -4.40 -7.99
N HIS A 195 -7.19 -4.65 -7.10
CA HIS A 195 -5.80 -4.20 -7.31
C HIS A 195 -4.74 -5.18 -6.80
N THR A 196 -5.12 -6.23 -6.09
CA THR A 196 -4.18 -7.21 -5.53
C THR A 196 -4.73 -8.61 -5.69
N THR A 197 -3.86 -9.53 -6.09
CA THR A 197 -4.11 -10.98 -6.07
C THR A 197 -3.29 -11.61 -4.96
N TYR A 198 -3.83 -12.63 -4.31
CA TYR A 198 -3.15 -13.41 -3.30
C TYR A 198 -2.96 -14.85 -3.79
N THR A 199 -1.75 -15.39 -3.61
CA THR A 199 -1.38 -16.74 -3.99
C THR A 199 -0.79 -17.49 -2.79
N GLY A 200 -1.16 -18.73 -2.59
CA GLY A 200 -0.69 -19.58 -1.48
C GLY A 200 -1.58 -20.80 -1.32
N ASP A 201 -1.05 -21.88 -0.74
CA ASP A 201 -1.76 -23.15 -0.54
C ASP A 201 -2.77 -23.08 0.60
N THR A 202 -2.54 -22.20 1.57
CA THR A 202 -3.45 -21.92 2.70
C THR A 202 -3.68 -20.42 2.82
N LEU A 203 -4.77 -19.99 3.44
CA LEU A 203 -5.03 -18.57 3.68
C LEU A 203 -3.92 -17.90 4.52
N GLY A 204 -3.31 -18.67 5.43
CA GLY A 204 -2.21 -18.22 6.27
C GLY A 204 -0.88 -18.03 5.52
N ASP A 205 -0.71 -18.66 4.35
CA ASP A 205 0.53 -18.65 3.56
C ASP A 205 0.44 -17.75 2.33
N MET A 206 -0.67 -17.04 2.18
CA MET A 206 -0.88 -16.18 1.02
C MET A 206 0.09 -15.00 0.96
N GLU A 207 0.58 -14.76 -0.23
CA GLU A 207 1.43 -13.63 -0.60
C GLU A 207 0.70 -12.72 -1.59
N ALA A 208 0.86 -11.40 -1.40
CA ALA A 208 0.23 -10.38 -2.22
C ALA A 208 1.06 -10.06 -3.45
N SER A 209 0.43 -10.02 -4.61
CA SER A 209 0.98 -9.48 -5.85
C SER A 209 0.11 -8.35 -6.39
N ALA A 210 0.72 -7.38 -7.09
CA ALA A 210 -0.01 -6.28 -7.70
C ALA A 210 -0.83 -6.76 -8.91
N GLY A 211 -2.02 -6.18 -9.04
CA GLY A 211 -2.95 -6.49 -10.13
C GLY A 211 -3.99 -7.55 -9.76
N ALA A 212 -5.07 -7.56 -10.52
CA ALA A 212 -6.12 -8.57 -10.47
C ALA A 212 -6.63 -8.82 -11.88
N ASP A 213 -6.74 -10.10 -12.27
CA ASP A 213 -7.33 -10.49 -13.55
C ASP A 213 -8.85 -10.49 -13.44
N VAL A 214 -9.44 -9.31 -13.59
CA VAL A 214 -10.91 -9.14 -13.54
C VAL A 214 -11.63 -9.60 -14.79
N GLU A 215 -10.93 -9.82 -15.90
CA GLU A 215 -11.53 -10.32 -17.14
C GLU A 215 -11.99 -11.77 -16.97
N SER A 216 -11.41 -12.51 -16.06
CA SER A 216 -11.84 -13.88 -15.71
C SER A 216 -13.10 -13.92 -14.85
N PHE A 217 -13.58 -12.79 -14.33
CA PHE A 217 -14.75 -12.75 -13.44
C PHE A 217 -16.05 -12.79 -14.20
N SER A 218 -17.06 -13.46 -13.63
CA SER A 218 -18.41 -13.41 -14.15
C SER A 218 -19.00 -12.01 -14.00
N LYS A 219 -19.69 -11.52 -15.04
CA LYS A 219 -20.38 -10.23 -14.99
C LYS A 219 -21.71 -10.37 -14.24
N SER A 220 -22.04 -9.38 -13.43
CA SER A 220 -23.32 -9.27 -12.73
C SER A 220 -23.76 -7.80 -12.72
N PRO A 221 -25.02 -7.48 -13.02
CA PRO A 221 -25.50 -6.10 -12.93
C PRO A 221 -25.48 -5.54 -11.51
N ASP A 222 -25.44 -6.41 -10.49
CA ASP A 222 -25.36 -6.00 -9.09
C ASP A 222 -23.98 -5.51 -8.66
N VAL A 223 -22.95 -5.69 -9.48
CA VAL A 223 -21.57 -5.36 -9.11
C VAL A 223 -20.93 -4.52 -10.21
N PHE A 224 -20.64 -3.27 -9.87
CA PHE A 224 -19.71 -2.47 -10.66
C PHE A 224 -18.30 -2.83 -10.22
N PHE A 225 -17.46 -3.29 -11.15
CA PHE A 225 -16.06 -3.61 -10.83
C PHE A 225 -15.14 -3.34 -12.02
N ASP A 226 -13.90 -3.01 -11.70
CA ASP A 226 -12.79 -2.93 -12.65
C ASP A 226 -11.49 -3.26 -11.90
N ASN A 227 -10.39 -3.34 -12.63
CA ASN A 227 -9.06 -3.40 -12.02
C ASN A 227 -8.46 -1.98 -11.90
N ALA A 228 -7.43 -1.86 -11.07
CA ALA A 228 -6.71 -0.60 -10.90
C ALA A 228 -5.68 -0.32 -12.00
N THR A 229 -5.64 -1.10 -13.07
CA THR A 229 -4.68 -0.95 -14.16
C THR A 229 -4.93 0.35 -14.91
N TYR A 230 -3.90 1.17 -15.04
CA TYR A 230 -3.98 2.37 -15.86
C TYR A 230 -3.95 1.98 -17.35
N LYS A 231 -4.97 2.37 -18.07
CA LYS A 231 -5.05 2.19 -19.52
C LYS A 231 -4.82 3.56 -20.17
N ASP A 232 -3.62 3.80 -20.69
CA ASP A 232 -3.38 4.99 -21.51
C ASP A 232 -3.98 4.77 -22.91
N VAL A 233 -5.06 5.47 -23.18
CA VAL A 233 -5.72 5.46 -24.49
C VAL A 233 -5.15 6.51 -25.44
N SER A 234 -4.23 7.36 -25.00
CA SER A 234 -3.66 8.49 -25.75
C SER A 234 -2.27 8.21 -26.37
N GLY A 235 -1.59 7.15 -25.93
CA GLY A 235 -0.25 6.78 -26.42
C GLY A 235 0.74 6.38 -25.31
N SER A 236 1.99 6.10 -25.67
CA SER A 236 3.01 5.72 -24.70
C SER A 236 3.64 6.95 -24.05
N ALA A 237 3.62 7.02 -22.72
CA ALA A 237 4.39 8.02 -22.00
C ALA A 237 5.90 7.78 -22.17
N LYS A 238 6.59 8.75 -22.79
CA LYS A 238 8.06 8.72 -22.94
C LYS A 238 8.66 9.99 -22.33
N PHE A 239 9.77 9.82 -21.63
CA PHE A 239 10.55 10.97 -21.17
C PHE A 239 11.28 11.65 -22.33
N THR A 240 11.30 12.99 -22.33
CA THR A 240 12.22 13.77 -23.13
C THR A 240 13.66 13.57 -22.62
N LYS A 241 14.64 14.05 -23.39
CA LYS A 241 16.06 14.01 -22.98
C LYS A 241 16.29 14.76 -21.65
N GLU A 242 15.64 15.91 -21.50
CA GLU A 242 15.73 16.76 -20.30
C GLU A 242 15.08 16.06 -19.08
N GLN A 243 13.93 15.44 -19.28
CA GLN A 243 13.24 14.68 -18.24
C GLN A 243 14.06 13.46 -17.82
N THR A 244 14.67 12.77 -18.77
CA THR A 244 15.58 11.65 -18.53
C THR A 244 16.78 12.10 -17.69
N ALA A 245 17.45 13.20 -18.07
CA ALA A 245 18.59 13.74 -17.34
C ALA A 245 18.21 14.15 -15.91
N PHE A 246 17.08 14.82 -15.77
CA PHE A 246 16.54 15.19 -14.46
C PHE A 246 16.29 13.95 -13.59
N PHE A 247 15.62 12.94 -14.14
CA PHE A 247 15.28 11.74 -13.38
C PHE A 247 16.50 10.93 -12.96
N MET A 248 17.52 10.83 -13.85
CA MET A 248 18.83 10.23 -13.52
C MET A 248 19.50 10.98 -12.35
N GLN A 249 19.50 12.30 -12.38
CA GLN A 249 20.07 13.10 -11.29
C GLN A 249 19.34 12.84 -9.96
N GLN A 250 18.02 12.64 -9.99
CA GLN A 250 17.27 12.30 -8.77
C GLN A 250 17.62 10.89 -8.24
N ILE A 251 17.86 9.92 -9.12
CA ILE A 251 18.36 8.59 -8.73
C ILE A 251 19.74 8.71 -8.06
N ASP A 252 20.66 9.46 -8.66
CA ASP A 252 22.01 9.71 -8.07
C ASP A 252 21.90 10.36 -6.68
N ASN A 253 20.93 11.25 -6.49
CA ASN A 253 20.67 11.86 -5.18
C ASN A 253 20.18 10.81 -4.16
N LEU A 254 19.29 9.89 -4.56
CA LEU A 254 18.86 8.79 -3.70
C LEU A 254 20.04 7.89 -3.31
N GLU A 255 20.92 7.55 -4.25
CA GLU A 255 22.12 6.75 -3.98
C GLU A 255 23.02 7.43 -2.93
N LYS A 256 23.25 8.73 -3.06
CA LYS A 256 24.03 9.52 -2.09
C LYS A 256 23.40 9.52 -0.70
N LEU A 257 22.08 9.68 -0.64
CA LEU A 257 21.34 9.66 0.64
C LEU A 257 21.39 8.28 1.29
N LEU A 258 21.34 7.20 0.49
CA LEU A 258 21.34 5.82 0.98
C LEU A 258 22.67 5.45 1.69
N VAL A 259 23.78 6.03 1.31
CA VAL A 259 25.10 5.79 1.93
C VAL A 259 25.08 6.06 3.44
N ALA A 260 24.27 7.03 3.90
CA ALA A 260 24.17 7.40 5.31
C ALA A 260 23.14 6.55 6.10
N VAL A 261 22.42 5.65 5.44
CA VAL A 261 21.45 4.74 6.07
C VAL A 261 22.16 3.47 6.51
N PRO A 262 21.96 2.98 7.75
CA PRO A 262 22.52 1.71 8.21
C PRO A 262 22.07 0.55 7.31
N ARG A 263 23.00 -0.37 7.02
CA ARG A 263 22.75 -1.52 6.14
C ARG A 263 21.64 -2.45 6.65
N ASN A 264 21.51 -2.53 7.96
CA ASN A 264 20.47 -3.32 8.60
C ASN A 264 19.66 -2.44 9.54
N LEU A 265 18.34 -2.40 9.37
CA LEU A 265 17.45 -1.64 10.26
C LEU A 265 17.58 -2.10 11.71
N SER A 266 17.81 -3.40 11.94
CA SER A 266 18.03 -3.96 13.28
C SER A 266 19.28 -3.37 13.98
N ASP A 267 20.30 -2.92 13.21
CA ASP A 267 21.48 -2.29 13.79
C ASP A 267 21.17 -0.93 14.45
N MET A 268 20.17 -0.21 13.93
CA MET A 268 19.66 1.00 14.56
C MET A 268 19.12 0.74 15.97
N PHE A 269 18.52 -0.45 16.15
CA PHE A 269 17.84 -0.86 17.37
C PHE A 269 18.67 -1.82 18.23
N LYS A 270 19.97 -2.00 17.94
CA LYS A 270 20.84 -2.91 18.68
C LYS A 270 20.77 -2.66 20.20
N GLY A 271 20.40 -3.70 20.96
CA GLY A 271 20.14 -3.60 22.39
C GLY A 271 18.79 -2.97 22.79
N ASN A 272 17.95 -2.63 21.82
CA ASN A 272 16.64 -1.98 22.03
C ASN A 272 15.58 -2.49 21.03
N GLN A 273 15.63 -3.76 20.66
CA GLN A 273 14.72 -4.35 19.66
C GLN A 273 13.24 -4.20 20.02
N ASP A 274 12.94 -4.08 21.30
CA ASP A 274 11.57 -3.86 21.80
C ASP A 274 10.93 -2.55 21.28
N PHE A 275 11.74 -1.59 20.83
CA PHE A 275 11.22 -0.34 20.24
C PHE A 275 10.79 -0.48 18.79
N VAL A 276 11.26 -1.50 18.06
CA VAL A 276 11.00 -1.67 16.63
C VAL A 276 9.49 -1.70 16.31
N PRO A 277 8.66 -2.51 17.01
CA PRO A 277 7.21 -2.54 16.73
C PRO A 277 6.55 -1.18 16.94
N TYR A 278 6.93 -0.45 17.99
CA TYR A 278 6.37 0.88 18.28
C TYR A 278 6.82 1.93 17.27
N PHE A 279 8.05 1.82 16.78
CA PHE A 279 8.58 2.69 15.75
C PHE A 279 7.82 2.49 14.43
N GLN A 280 7.59 1.24 14.01
CA GLN A 280 6.79 0.91 12.84
C GLN A 280 5.32 1.36 12.98
N MET A 281 4.70 1.13 14.14
CA MET A 281 3.36 1.62 14.43
C MET A 281 3.26 3.14 14.32
N PHE A 282 4.26 3.86 14.86
CA PHE A 282 4.30 5.31 14.79
C PHE A 282 4.46 5.81 13.36
N ILE A 283 5.37 5.23 12.56
CA ILE A 283 5.53 5.56 11.14
C ILE A 283 4.20 5.38 10.40
N ASN A 284 3.57 4.22 10.56
CA ASN A 284 2.31 3.93 9.90
C ASN A 284 1.20 4.93 10.29
N ASP A 285 1.16 5.36 11.55
CA ASP A 285 0.21 6.38 12.01
C ASP A 285 0.49 7.76 11.37
N GLN A 286 1.76 8.18 11.31
CA GLN A 286 2.17 9.45 10.69
C GLN A 286 1.90 9.45 9.19
N VAL A 287 2.20 8.36 8.49
CA VAL A 287 1.94 8.21 7.04
C VAL A 287 0.44 8.31 6.75
N ARG A 288 -0.39 7.61 7.52
CA ARG A 288 -1.87 7.65 7.36
C ARG A 288 -2.45 9.04 7.59
N GLN A 289 -1.84 9.84 8.46
CA GLN A 289 -2.26 11.21 8.72
C GLN A 289 -1.65 12.22 7.75
N GLY A 290 -0.80 11.80 6.81
CA GLY A 290 -0.06 12.70 5.91
C GLY A 290 0.90 13.66 6.64
N LYS A 291 1.34 13.29 7.85
CA LYS A 291 2.09 14.16 8.77
C LYS A 291 3.54 13.74 8.98
N LEU A 292 4.11 12.91 8.11
CA LEU A 292 5.48 12.45 8.31
C LEU A 292 6.45 13.64 8.33
N PRO A 293 7.12 13.93 9.46
CA PRO A 293 8.02 15.06 9.56
C PRO A 293 9.27 14.83 8.71
N THR A 294 9.75 15.89 8.08
CA THR A 294 10.99 15.89 7.29
C THR A 294 12.24 16.11 8.13
N ASN A 295 12.07 16.30 9.44
CA ASN A 295 13.11 16.63 10.41
C ASN A 295 13.19 15.55 11.50
N ALA A 296 14.36 14.97 11.67
CA ALA A 296 14.57 13.89 12.64
C ALA A 296 14.30 14.31 14.10
N ASN A 297 14.60 15.56 14.49
CA ASN A 297 14.33 16.02 15.86
C ASN A 297 12.84 16.06 16.15
N GLN A 298 12.04 16.60 15.22
CA GLN A 298 10.58 16.63 15.34
C GLN A 298 10.03 15.21 15.40
N PHE A 299 10.45 14.36 14.47
CA PHE A 299 10.03 12.95 14.41
C PHE A 299 10.32 12.23 15.75
N LEU A 300 11.53 12.35 16.29
CA LEU A 300 11.93 11.70 17.54
C LEU A 300 11.17 12.24 18.75
N ASN A 301 10.88 13.55 18.79
CA ASN A 301 10.05 14.13 19.82
C ASN A 301 8.61 13.61 19.78
N ASP A 302 8.02 13.48 18.60
CA ASP A 302 6.69 12.99 18.43
C ASP A 302 6.61 11.46 18.68
N PHE A 303 7.62 10.70 18.25
CA PHE A 303 7.76 9.30 18.61
C PHE A 303 7.90 9.09 20.14
N LYS A 304 8.68 9.93 20.82
CA LYS A 304 8.80 9.89 22.29
C LYS A 304 7.44 10.05 22.97
N LYS A 305 6.63 11.03 22.52
CA LYS A 305 5.27 11.25 23.05
C LYS A 305 4.36 10.05 22.79
N PHE A 306 4.37 9.54 21.56
CA PHE A 306 3.60 8.36 21.14
C PHE A 306 3.94 7.15 22.01
N TYR A 307 5.23 6.83 22.13
CA TYR A 307 5.71 5.71 22.94
C TYR A 307 5.33 5.85 24.41
N ALA A 308 5.54 7.05 25.00
CA ALA A 308 5.17 7.33 26.38
C ALA A 308 3.67 7.10 26.63
N GLY A 309 2.80 7.58 25.75
CA GLY A 309 1.35 7.34 25.83
C GLY A 309 0.98 5.86 25.77
N ARG A 310 1.60 5.09 24.84
CA ARG A 310 1.40 3.64 24.76
C ARG A 310 1.87 2.90 26.01
N MET A 311 3.02 3.30 26.57
CA MET A 311 3.54 2.71 27.81
C MET A 311 2.64 3.01 29.00
N GLN A 312 2.11 4.22 29.14
CA GLN A 312 1.19 4.58 30.19
C GLN A 312 -0.11 3.75 30.12
N GLN A 313 -0.68 3.56 28.92
CA GLN A 313 -1.86 2.69 28.73
C GLN A 313 -1.58 1.25 29.16
N GLN A 314 -0.41 0.70 28.83
CA GLN A 314 -0.01 -0.64 29.25
C GLN A 314 0.23 -0.76 30.73
N ILE A 315 0.83 0.27 31.36
CA ILE A 315 1.10 0.32 32.79
C ILE A 315 -0.21 0.35 33.60
N ALA A 316 -1.21 1.11 33.15
CA ALA A 316 -2.51 1.22 33.82
C ALA A 316 -3.24 -0.13 34.01
N GLY A 317 -2.97 -1.10 33.12
CA GLY A 317 -3.54 -2.46 33.20
C GLY A 317 -2.71 -3.49 33.99
N LEU A 318 -1.51 -3.13 34.50
CA LEU A 318 -0.57 -4.08 35.09
C LEU A 318 -0.69 -4.18 36.60
N LYS A 319 -0.89 -5.41 37.10
CA LYS A 319 -0.84 -5.73 38.53
C LYS A 319 0.57 -6.20 39.02
N ALA A 320 1.47 -6.57 38.10
CA ALA A 320 2.77 -7.15 38.44
C ALA A 320 3.86 -6.09 38.57
N GLN A 321 4.45 -5.91 39.76
CA GLN A 321 5.51 -4.92 40.05
C GLN A 321 6.75 -5.09 39.16
N LYS A 322 7.17 -6.33 38.82
CA LYS A 322 8.31 -6.59 37.92
C LYS A 322 8.09 -6.02 36.52
N ALA A 323 6.87 -6.15 35.98
CA ALA A 323 6.53 -5.63 34.64
C ALA A 323 6.47 -4.09 34.64
N LEU A 324 6.03 -3.49 35.75
CA LEU A 324 6.04 -2.04 35.94
C LEU A 324 7.47 -1.49 35.99
N ALA A 325 8.36 -2.09 36.81
CA ALA A 325 9.76 -1.68 36.94
C ALA A 325 10.50 -1.77 35.59
N LEU A 326 10.29 -2.85 34.82
CA LEU A 326 10.91 -3.02 33.50
C LEU A 326 10.50 -1.90 32.52
N ARG A 327 9.22 -1.52 32.52
CA ARG A 327 8.73 -0.44 31.63
C ARG A 327 9.23 0.93 32.04
N GLN A 328 9.33 1.19 33.32
CA GLN A 328 9.92 2.42 33.83
C GLN A 328 11.41 2.54 33.48
N GLU A 329 12.16 1.43 33.55
CA GLU A 329 13.56 1.39 33.15
C GLU A 329 13.74 1.68 31.65
N LYS A 330 12.91 1.08 30.80
CA LYS A 330 12.90 1.37 29.34
C LYS A 330 12.59 2.84 29.05
N MET A 331 11.67 3.45 29.80
CA MET A 331 11.40 4.89 29.67
C MET A 331 12.61 5.76 30.00
N LYS A 332 13.42 5.37 30.99
CA LYS A 332 14.68 6.08 31.36
C LYS A 332 15.75 5.93 30.27
N GLN A 333 15.81 4.80 29.57
CA GLN A 333 16.79 4.54 28.50
C GLN A 333 16.44 5.25 27.18
N MET A 334 15.17 5.65 27.00
CA MET A 334 14.64 6.28 25.80
C MET A 334 15.46 7.47 25.28
N PRO A 335 15.89 8.46 26.09
CA PRO A 335 16.64 9.62 25.58
C PRO A 335 17.95 9.25 24.90
N GLN A 336 18.70 8.30 25.48
CA GLN A 336 19.95 7.83 24.89
C GLN A 336 19.71 7.07 23.58
N PHE A 337 18.69 6.26 23.54
CA PHE A 337 18.26 5.55 22.34
C PHE A 337 17.87 6.51 21.21
N LEU A 338 17.02 7.51 21.49
CA LEU A 338 16.60 8.50 20.48
C LEU A 338 17.77 9.31 19.93
N ASN A 339 18.75 9.63 20.77
CA ASN A 339 19.94 10.37 20.33
C ASN A 339 20.78 9.57 19.31
N ARG A 340 20.88 8.25 19.48
CA ARG A 340 21.56 7.36 18.51
C ARG A 340 20.82 7.28 17.16
N LEU A 341 19.49 7.34 17.17
CA LEU A 341 18.67 7.28 15.96
C LEU A 341 18.72 8.55 15.12
N LYS A 342 19.11 9.68 15.68
CA LYS A 342 18.97 11.01 15.04
C LYS A 342 19.60 11.07 13.66
N ARG A 343 20.87 10.65 13.51
CA ARG A 343 21.60 10.73 12.24
C ARG A 343 21.06 9.75 11.19
N PRO A 344 20.92 8.44 11.48
CA PRO A 344 20.33 7.50 10.53
C PRO A 344 18.92 7.90 10.10
N LEU A 345 18.09 8.32 11.04
CA LEU A 345 16.71 8.73 10.77
C LEU A 345 16.65 9.96 9.86
N GLN A 346 17.55 10.94 10.05
CA GLN A 346 17.59 12.12 9.16
C GLN A 346 17.88 11.70 7.70
N ALA A 347 18.80 10.75 7.50
CA ALA A 347 19.08 10.22 6.17
C ALA A 347 17.86 9.48 5.56
N MET A 348 17.18 8.65 6.36
CA MET A 348 15.97 7.94 5.93
C MET A 348 14.83 8.91 5.59
N LEU A 349 14.60 9.94 6.39
CA LEU A 349 13.58 10.97 6.12
C LEU A 349 13.92 11.82 4.88
N SER A 350 15.19 12.10 4.66
CA SER A 350 15.64 12.80 3.44
C SER A 350 15.43 11.93 2.20
N PHE A 351 15.74 10.64 2.28
CA PHE A 351 15.48 9.66 1.23
C PHE A 351 13.97 9.54 0.95
N TYR A 352 13.15 9.41 1.98
CA TYR A 352 11.69 9.38 1.89
C TYR A 352 11.14 10.59 1.13
N LYS A 353 11.56 11.80 1.53
CA LYS A 353 11.15 13.05 0.87
C LYS A 353 11.57 13.08 -0.61
N GLN A 354 12.78 12.64 -0.92
CA GLN A 354 13.26 12.55 -2.29
C GLN A 354 12.44 11.58 -3.13
N THR A 355 12.08 10.43 -2.57
CA THR A 355 11.21 9.44 -3.21
C THR A 355 9.83 10.00 -3.51
N GLN A 356 9.24 10.76 -2.57
CA GLN A 356 7.96 11.45 -2.81
C GLN A 356 8.05 12.46 -3.96
N THR A 357 9.15 13.21 -4.05
CA THR A 357 9.38 14.16 -5.14
C THR A 357 9.44 13.45 -6.49
N MET A 358 10.13 12.32 -6.57
CA MET A 358 10.21 11.51 -7.79
C MET A 358 8.84 10.94 -8.17
N LYS A 359 8.09 10.42 -7.20
CA LYS A 359 6.72 9.92 -7.41
C LYS A 359 5.80 11.02 -7.96
N ALA A 360 5.84 12.22 -7.38
CA ALA A 360 5.05 13.35 -7.86
C ALA A 360 5.43 13.75 -9.29
N PHE A 361 6.71 13.74 -9.62
CA PHE A 361 7.20 14.02 -10.97
C PHE A 361 6.67 12.99 -12.00
N ILE A 362 6.69 11.71 -11.67
CA ILE A 362 6.14 10.65 -12.53
C ILE A 362 4.64 10.87 -12.76
N LEU A 363 3.87 11.09 -11.69
CA LEU A 363 2.42 11.29 -11.75
C LEU A 363 2.00 12.51 -12.59
N GLN A 364 2.84 13.55 -12.66
CA GLN A 364 2.59 14.71 -13.54
C GLN A 364 2.82 14.38 -15.03
N LYS A 365 3.50 13.30 -15.35
CA LYS A 365 3.87 12.91 -16.72
C LYS A 365 2.98 11.81 -17.29
N MET A 366 2.28 11.12 -16.43
CA MET A 366 1.24 10.14 -16.79
C MET A 366 -0.13 10.81 -16.90
#